data_fa57474081376d0f34e6b331b822bcc0
#
_entry.id   fa57474081376d0f34e6b331b822bcc0
#
_cell.length_a   1.000
_cell.length_b   1.000
_cell.length_c   1.000
_cell.angle_alpha   90.00
_cell.angle_beta   90.00
_cell.angle_gamma   90.00
#
_symmetry.space_group_name_H-M   'P 1'
#
loop_
_entity.id
_entity.type
_entity.pdbx_description
1 polymer ?
#
loop_
_entity_poly.entity_id
_entity_poly.type
_entity_poly.pdbx_seq_one_letter_code
_entity_poly.pdbx_strand_id
1 'polypeptide(L)'
;VIPSIRKTGSYTFDGTSKELQAIFMLDHRTVDHEQRITALEDSMVVDYSQQRTLAAQVSTVVIAALGGEGSPAYHDKNVRGRAYSECNRDIQKWFRVNSRNNIPRKRFDEACEYIQRWRPSTNMSMIIQQANRQTQIHS
;
A
#
# COMPACT_ATOMS: atom_id res chain seq x y z
N VAL A 1 3.02 -40.25 -33.20
CA VAL A 1 2.78 -40.73 -32.39
C VAL A 1 2.74 -40.82 -32.16
N ILE A 2 2.79 -40.10 -32.70
CA ILE A 2 2.58 -40.38 -31.87
C ILE A 2 2.33 -40.38 -31.88
N PRO A 3 2.36 -40.49 -32.84
CA PRO A 3 1.86 -40.56 -32.49
C PRO A 3 1.63 -40.23 -32.11
N SER A 4 1.59 -39.46 -32.63
CA SER A 4 1.32 -39.52 -31.73
C SER A 4 1.45 -39.01 -31.39
N ILE A 5 1.77 -38.49 -32.02
CA ILE A 5 1.79 -38.54 -30.96
C ILE A 5 1.68 -38.28 -31.18
N ARG A 6 1.67 -37.66 -32.00
CA ARG A 6 1.53 -37.94 -31.65
C ARG A 6 0.80 -37.92 -31.72
N LYS A 7 0.75 -37.57 -32.25
CA LYS A 7 -0.15 -37.83 -32.18
C LYS A 7 -0.76 -37.46 -31.46
N THR A 8 -0.37 -36.59 -31.72
CA THR A 8 -0.95 -36.43 -30.83
C THR A 8 -0.83 -35.63 -30.28
N GLY A 9 -0.29 -34.96 -30.85
CA GLY A 9 -0.27 -34.54 -30.03
C GLY A 9 0.02 -34.01 -29.73
N SER A 10 0.36 -33.85 -29.75
CA SER A 10 0.59 -33.90 -28.76
C SER A 10 1.09 -33.83 -28.44
N TYR A 11 1.53 -33.50 -28.46
CA TYR A 11 2.04 -33.89 -27.30
C TYR A 11 2.44 -33.65 -27.08
N THR A 12 2.49 -33.58 -27.72
CA THR A 12 2.87 -34.03 -27.02
C THR A 12 3.46 -34.24 -26.70
N PHE A 13 3.27 -33.55 -26.61
CA PHE A 13 3.88 -34.49 -26.28
C PHE A 13 3.85 -35.67 -26.84
N ASP A 14 4.15 -36.09 -27.60
CA ASP A 14 3.88 -37.21 -28.04
C ASP A 14 3.91 -38.45 -27.68
N GLY A 15 4.08 -39.19 -28.29
CA GLY A 15 3.91 -40.43 -27.67
C GLY A 15 3.77 -40.46 -26.21
N THR A 16 3.16 -39.54 -25.66
CA THR A 16 2.93 -39.41 -24.26
C THR A 16 1.73 -40.20 -23.85
N SER A 17 1.85 -41.00 -22.79
CA SER A 17 0.71 -41.74 -22.29
C SER A 17 -0.35 -40.77 -21.76
N LYS A 18 -1.60 -41.23 -21.79
CA LYS A 18 -2.69 -40.44 -21.25
C LYS A 18 -2.51 -40.17 -19.77
N GLU A 19 -1.92 -41.11 -19.05
CA GLU A 19 -1.64 -40.94 -17.62
C GLU A 19 -0.66 -39.79 -17.37
N LEU A 20 0.38 -39.74 -18.20
CA LEU A 20 1.35 -38.67 -18.06
C LEU A 20 0.73 -37.32 -18.40
N GLN A 21 -0.12 -37.26 -19.42
CA GLN A 21 -0.83 -36.06 -19.76
C GLN A 21 -1.77 -35.60 -18.64
N ALA A 22 -2.45 -36.57 -18.00
CA ALA A 22 -3.36 -36.26 -16.90
C ALA A 22 -2.59 -35.71 -15.71
N ILE A 23 -1.43 -36.30 -15.39
CA ILE A 23 -0.58 -35.79 -14.27
C ILE A 23 -0.11 -34.38 -14.59
N PHE A 24 0.32 -34.14 -15.81
CA PHE A 24 0.77 -32.82 -16.22
C PHE A 24 -0.36 -31.79 -16.10
N MET A 25 -1.57 -32.14 -16.51
CA MET A 25 -2.72 -31.25 -16.44
C MET A 25 -3.11 -30.97 -14.99
N LEU A 26 -2.99 -31.96 -14.11
CA LEU A 26 -3.25 -31.76 -12.68
C LEU A 26 -2.27 -30.77 -12.09
N ASP A 27 -0.99 -30.92 -12.43
CA ASP A 27 0.03 -29.99 -11.97
C ASP A 27 -0.27 -28.59 -12.46
N HIS A 28 -0.69 -28.48 -13.72
CA HIS A 28 -1.03 -27.17 -14.27
C HIS A 28 -2.22 -26.53 -13.53
N ARG A 29 -3.23 -27.32 -13.19
CA ARG A 29 -4.38 -26.82 -12.42
C ARG A 29 -3.95 -26.35 -11.04
N THR A 30 -3.04 -27.05 -10.39
CA THR A 30 -2.54 -26.66 -9.08
C THR A 30 -1.85 -25.31 -9.16
N VAL A 31 -1.03 -25.10 -10.20
CA VAL A 31 -0.37 -23.83 -10.42
C VAL A 31 -1.39 -22.72 -10.67
N ASP A 32 -2.45 -23.01 -11.45
CA ASP A 32 -3.51 -22.04 -11.68
C ASP A 32 -4.20 -21.63 -10.37
N HIS A 33 -4.49 -22.62 -9.51
CA HIS A 33 -5.10 -22.32 -8.22
C HIS A 33 -4.21 -21.45 -7.36
N GLU A 34 -2.92 -21.75 -7.31
CA GLU A 34 -1.97 -20.93 -6.57
C GLU A 34 -1.92 -19.51 -7.12
N GLN A 35 -1.91 -19.36 -8.44
CA GLN A 35 -1.93 -18.05 -9.08
C GLN A 35 -3.19 -17.27 -8.76
N ARG A 36 -4.34 -17.95 -8.74
CA ARG A 36 -5.61 -17.31 -8.40
C ARG A 36 -5.62 -16.84 -6.96
N ILE A 37 -5.11 -17.65 -6.03
CA ILE A 37 -5.04 -17.27 -4.63
C ILE A 37 -4.13 -16.05 -4.47
N THR A 38 -2.96 -16.09 -5.13
CA THR A 38 -2.04 -14.96 -5.09
C THR A 38 -2.68 -13.70 -5.67
N ALA A 39 -3.42 -13.83 -6.78
CA ALA A 39 -4.09 -12.70 -7.40
C ALA A 39 -5.16 -12.12 -6.49
N LEU A 40 -5.92 -12.96 -5.79
CA LEU A 40 -6.91 -12.49 -4.83
C LEU A 40 -6.26 -11.75 -3.67
N GLU A 41 -5.18 -12.31 -3.13
CA GLU A 41 -4.44 -11.64 -2.06
C GLU A 41 -3.88 -10.31 -2.52
N ASP A 42 -3.33 -10.25 -3.75
CA ASP A 42 -2.79 -9.03 -4.31
C ASP A 42 -3.87 -7.98 -4.53
N SER A 43 -5.12 -8.39 -4.76
CA SER A 43 -6.22 -7.45 -4.98
C SER A 43 -6.87 -7.00 -3.68
N MET A 44 -6.56 -7.66 -2.55
CA MET A 44 -7.12 -7.27 -1.27
C MET A 44 -6.47 -5.99 -0.77
N VAL A 45 -7.29 -5.11 -0.23
CA VAL A 45 -6.81 -3.89 0.40
C VAL A 45 -6.63 -4.12 1.89
N VAL A 46 -6.00 -3.16 2.57
CA VAL A 46 -5.77 -3.24 4.01
C VAL A 46 -7.09 -3.45 4.73
N ASP A 47 -7.09 -4.29 5.77
CA ASP A 47 -8.29 -4.56 6.57
C ASP A 47 -8.50 -3.43 7.58
N TYR A 48 -9.59 -3.53 8.34
CA TYR A 48 -9.96 -2.48 9.30
C TYR A 48 -8.86 -2.22 10.33
N SER A 49 -8.25 -3.28 10.85
CA SER A 49 -7.17 -3.15 11.82
C SER A 49 -5.97 -2.43 11.22
N GLN A 50 -5.60 -2.79 9.99
CA GLN A 50 -4.50 -2.14 9.29
C GLN A 50 -4.83 -0.69 8.96
N GLN A 51 -6.06 -0.40 8.60
CA GLN A 51 -6.51 0.97 8.36
C GLN A 51 -6.33 1.83 9.61
N ARG A 52 -6.71 1.29 10.76
CA ARG A 52 -6.55 2.00 12.02
C ARG A 52 -5.08 2.23 12.36
N THR A 53 -4.24 1.24 12.11
CA THR A 53 -2.80 1.37 12.32
C THR A 53 -2.22 2.49 11.47
N LEU A 54 -2.59 2.51 10.18
CA LEU A 54 -2.11 3.56 9.27
C LEU A 54 -2.59 4.94 9.72
N ALA A 55 -3.85 5.04 10.14
CA ALA A 55 -4.40 6.30 10.62
C ALA A 55 -3.64 6.80 11.85
N ALA A 56 -3.34 5.89 12.78
CA ALA A 56 -2.59 6.25 13.98
C ALA A 56 -1.18 6.72 13.64
N GLN A 57 -0.54 6.07 12.67
CA GLN A 57 0.80 6.45 12.25
C GLN A 57 0.80 7.82 11.55
N VAL A 58 -0.21 8.08 10.73
CA VAL A 58 -0.35 9.40 10.11
C VAL A 58 -0.48 10.47 11.17
N SER A 59 -1.33 10.24 12.17
CA SER A 59 -1.48 11.20 13.26
C SER A 59 -0.17 11.44 14.00
N THR A 60 0.57 10.37 14.27
CA THR A 60 1.85 10.47 14.99
C THR A 60 2.83 11.34 14.22
N VAL A 61 3.02 11.09 12.91
CA VAL A 61 4.01 11.85 12.15
C VAL A 61 3.56 13.28 11.90
N VAL A 62 2.26 13.50 11.69
CA VAL A 62 1.75 14.86 11.47
C VAL A 62 1.87 15.69 12.74
N ILE A 63 1.49 15.13 13.87
CA ILE A 63 1.59 15.84 15.14
C ILE A 63 3.06 16.17 15.45
N ALA A 64 3.96 15.20 15.21
CA ALA A 64 5.39 15.46 15.41
C ALA A 64 5.89 16.56 14.48
N ALA A 65 5.43 16.59 13.24
CA ALA A 65 5.82 17.62 12.28
C ALA A 65 5.31 19.00 12.69
N LEU A 66 4.14 19.06 13.33
CA LEU A 66 3.58 20.32 13.81
C LEU A 66 4.29 20.84 15.06
N GLY A 67 5.08 20.01 15.72
CA GLY A 67 5.81 20.38 16.91
C GLY A 67 5.25 19.78 18.18
N GLY A 68 4.36 18.81 18.08
CA GLY A 68 3.73 18.14 19.19
C GLY A 68 2.33 18.69 19.47
N GLU A 69 1.60 18.00 20.32
CA GLU A 69 0.22 18.37 20.62
C GLU A 69 0.11 19.74 21.32
N GLY A 70 1.15 20.14 22.02
CA GLY A 70 1.15 21.43 22.70
C GLY A 70 1.57 22.58 21.83
N SER A 71 1.90 22.36 20.56
CA SER A 71 2.41 23.44 19.72
C SER A 71 1.29 24.33 19.21
N PRO A 72 1.59 25.62 18.93
CA PRO A 72 0.60 26.51 18.32
C PRO A 72 0.11 26.01 16.96
N ALA A 73 0.99 25.40 16.16
CA ALA A 73 0.60 24.88 14.85
C ALA A 73 -0.44 23.77 15.01
N TYR A 74 -0.31 22.93 16.02
CA TYR A 74 -1.27 21.87 16.28
C TYR A 74 -2.65 22.45 16.63
N HIS A 75 -2.68 23.52 17.39
CA HIS A 75 -3.94 24.16 17.81
C HIS A 75 -4.57 25.00 16.71
N ASP A 76 -3.83 25.33 15.66
CA ASP A 76 -4.37 26.03 14.51
C ASP A 76 -5.02 25.02 13.58
N LYS A 77 -6.36 25.03 13.53
CA LYS A 77 -7.11 24.07 12.74
C LYS A 77 -6.74 24.10 11.26
N ASN A 78 -6.45 25.28 10.71
CA ASN A 78 -6.08 25.39 9.31
C ASN A 78 -4.73 24.76 9.05
N VAL A 79 -3.73 25.05 9.88
CA VAL A 79 -2.39 24.50 9.71
C VAL A 79 -2.42 22.99 9.90
N ARG A 80 -3.09 22.53 10.96
CA ARG A 80 -3.20 21.11 11.24
C ARG A 80 -3.91 20.38 10.08
N GLY A 81 -5.02 20.91 9.63
CA GLY A 81 -5.78 20.30 8.54
C GLY A 81 -4.98 20.21 7.25
N ARG A 82 -4.21 21.26 6.95
CA ARG A 82 -3.36 21.25 5.75
C ARG A 82 -2.25 20.22 5.86
N ALA A 83 -1.67 20.05 7.04
CA ALA A 83 -0.63 19.04 7.24
C ALA A 83 -1.19 17.63 7.06
N TYR A 84 -2.35 17.34 7.63
CA TYR A 84 -3.00 16.05 7.43
C TYR A 84 -3.34 15.82 5.96
N SER A 85 -3.87 16.83 5.29
CA SER A 85 -4.23 16.72 3.87
C SER A 85 -3.00 16.44 3.02
N GLU A 86 -1.89 17.10 3.31
CA GLU A 86 -0.66 16.89 2.55
C GLU A 86 -0.14 15.48 2.74
N CYS A 87 -0.11 14.99 3.98
CA CYS A 87 0.34 13.63 4.26
C CYS A 87 -0.51 12.61 3.52
N ASN A 88 -1.83 12.74 3.61
CA ASN A 88 -2.73 11.80 2.93
C ASN A 88 -2.59 11.88 1.42
N ARG A 89 -2.43 13.07 0.87
CA ARG A 89 -2.24 13.25 -0.57
C ARG A 89 -0.95 12.59 -1.05
N ASP A 90 0.12 12.75 -0.29
CA ASP A 90 1.40 12.13 -0.64
C ASP A 90 1.29 10.61 -0.62
N ILE A 91 0.59 10.05 0.37
CA ILE A 91 0.35 8.62 0.44
C ILE A 91 -0.44 8.16 -0.77
N GLN A 92 -1.51 8.86 -1.10
CA GLN A 92 -2.36 8.52 -2.24
C GLN A 92 -1.57 8.55 -3.55
N LYS A 93 -0.69 9.52 -3.69
CA LYS A 93 0.14 9.63 -4.89
C LYS A 93 1.15 8.50 -4.99
N TRP A 94 1.81 8.19 -3.89
CA TRP A 94 2.84 7.15 -3.90
C TRP A 94 2.25 5.79 -4.22
N PHE A 95 1.12 5.46 -3.59
CA PHE A 95 0.48 4.17 -3.77
C PHE A 95 -0.54 4.15 -4.92
N ARG A 96 -0.79 5.30 -5.54
CA ARG A 96 -1.71 5.45 -6.67
C ARG A 96 -3.12 4.94 -6.32
N VAL A 97 -3.61 5.40 -5.19
CA VAL A 97 -4.95 5.02 -4.70
C VAL A 97 -5.74 6.30 -4.40
N ASN A 98 -7.05 6.16 -4.35
CA ASN A 98 -7.93 7.29 -4.05
C ASN A 98 -8.05 7.53 -2.55
N SER A 99 -7.66 6.57 -1.74
CA SER A 99 -7.77 6.65 -0.30
C SER A 99 -6.73 5.75 0.34
N ARG A 100 -6.26 6.16 1.51
CA ARG A 100 -5.35 5.35 2.31
C ARG A 100 -5.92 3.95 2.55
N ASN A 101 -7.24 3.85 2.65
CA ASN A 101 -7.91 2.57 2.88
C ASN A 101 -7.85 1.63 1.68
N ASN A 102 -7.48 2.13 0.51
CA ASN A 102 -7.39 1.33 -0.71
C ASN A 102 -5.99 0.80 -0.98
N ILE A 103 -5.04 1.03 -0.06
CA ILE A 103 -3.69 0.50 -0.21
C ILE A 103 -3.75 -1.03 -0.23
N PRO A 104 -3.07 -1.70 -1.18
CA PRO A 104 -3.04 -3.15 -1.20
C PRO A 104 -2.47 -3.70 0.10
N ARG A 105 -3.10 -4.78 0.61
CA ARG A 105 -2.67 -5.38 1.88
C ARG A 105 -1.21 -5.81 1.83
N LYS A 106 -0.74 -6.30 0.70
CA LYS A 106 0.65 -6.75 0.55
C LYS A 106 1.65 -5.59 0.67
N ARG A 107 1.18 -4.36 0.53
CA ARG A 107 2.04 -3.17 0.66
C ARG A 107 1.87 -2.48 2.02
N PHE A 108 1.22 -3.14 2.97
CA PHE A 108 0.98 -2.54 4.28
C PHE A 108 2.29 -2.14 4.97
N ASP A 109 3.29 -3.03 4.95
CA ASP A 109 4.58 -2.73 5.59
C ASP A 109 5.27 -1.56 4.91
N GLU A 110 5.19 -1.49 3.57
CA GLU A 110 5.72 -0.36 2.82
C GLU A 110 5.00 0.93 3.20
N ALA A 111 3.68 0.85 3.40
CA ALA A 111 2.90 2.02 3.80
C ALA A 111 3.32 2.52 5.18
N CYS A 112 3.54 1.62 6.12
CA CYS A 112 4.01 1.98 7.44
C CYS A 112 5.37 2.69 7.36
N GLU A 113 6.28 2.14 6.57
CA GLU A 113 7.60 2.74 6.40
C GLU A 113 7.50 4.10 5.72
N TYR A 114 6.67 4.22 4.71
CA TYR A 114 6.48 5.49 4.01
C TYR A 114 5.98 6.58 4.97
N ILE A 115 4.99 6.24 5.78
CA ILE A 115 4.41 7.20 6.74
C ILE A 115 5.46 7.62 7.76
N GLN A 116 6.24 6.68 8.27
CA GLN A 116 7.27 6.99 9.26
C GLN A 116 8.34 7.91 8.70
N ARG A 117 8.59 7.86 7.39
CA ARG A 117 9.58 8.71 6.73
C ARG A 117 8.99 10.01 6.20
N TRP A 118 7.67 10.15 6.27
CA TRP A 118 7.03 11.34 5.72
C TRP A 118 7.48 12.60 6.44
N ARG A 119 7.68 13.65 5.67
CA ARG A 119 7.99 14.99 6.17
C ARG A 119 7.17 16.00 5.38
N PRO A 120 6.74 17.11 6.00
CA PRO A 120 6.03 18.14 5.27
C PRO A 120 6.90 18.74 4.17
N SER A 121 6.24 19.23 3.12
CA SER A 121 6.93 19.95 2.07
C SER A 121 7.59 21.20 2.65
N THR A 122 8.51 21.79 1.88
CA THR A 122 9.17 23.00 2.29
C THR A 122 8.15 24.09 2.63
N ASN A 123 7.16 24.26 1.75
CA ASN A 123 6.13 25.28 1.98
C ASN A 123 5.34 25.00 3.26
N MET A 124 4.95 23.75 3.48
CA MET A 124 4.20 23.38 4.69
C MET A 124 5.07 23.56 5.93
N SER A 125 6.34 23.17 5.86
CA SER A 125 7.27 23.35 6.95
C SER A 125 7.40 24.81 7.35
N MET A 126 7.46 25.70 6.37
CA MET A 126 7.53 27.12 6.63
C MET A 126 6.26 27.66 7.26
N ILE A 127 5.11 27.18 6.82
CA ILE A 127 3.82 27.54 7.40
C ILE A 127 3.77 27.11 8.86
N ILE A 128 4.22 25.90 9.16
CA ILE A 128 4.25 25.37 10.52
C ILE A 128 5.15 26.22 11.41
N GLN A 129 6.37 26.50 10.93
CA GLN A 129 7.31 27.32 11.68
C GLN A 129 6.75 28.71 11.95
N GLN A 130 6.08 29.28 10.97
CA GLN A 130 5.50 30.61 11.08
C GLN A 130 4.39 30.62 12.14
N ALA A 131 3.53 29.61 12.13
CA ALA A 131 2.46 29.49 13.11
C ALA A 131 3.02 29.37 14.53
N ASN A 132 4.05 28.55 14.70
CA ASN A 132 4.68 28.35 16.01
C ASN A 132 5.40 29.62 16.49
N ARG A 133 6.03 30.30 15.54
CA ARG A 133 6.80 31.53 15.88
C ARG A 133 5.87 32.66 16.24
N GLN A 134 4.78 32.85 15.51
CA GLN A 134 3.84 33.93 15.76
C GLN A 134 3.28 33.87 17.20
N THR A 135 2.90 32.66 17.62
CA THR A 135 2.35 32.48 18.96
C THR A 135 3.40 32.74 20.03
N GLN A 136 4.66 32.36 19.76
CA GLN A 136 5.75 32.65 20.71
C GLN A 136 5.98 34.15 20.84
N ILE A 137 5.83 34.90 19.78
CA ILE A 137 6.01 36.35 19.80
C ILE A 137 4.91 37.01 20.65
N HIS A 138 3.70 36.50 20.56
CA HIS A 138 2.55 37.06 21.25
C HIS A 138 2.38 36.57 22.70
N SER A 139 3.12 35.56 23.07
CA SER A 139 3.08 35.08 24.45
C SER A 139 4.25 35.63 25.26
#